data_a979e20f1e064db000ef6d9ccc8553b1
#
_entry.id   a979e20f1e064db000ef6d9ccc8553b1
#
_cell.length_a   1.000
_cell.length_b   1.000
_cell.length_c   1.000
_cell.angle_alpha   90.00
_cell.angle_beta   90.00
_cell.angle_gamma   90.00
#
_symmetry.space_group_name_H-M   'P 1'
#
loop_
_entity.id
_entity.type
_entity.pdbx_description
1 polymer ?
#
loop_
_entity_poly.entity_id
_entity_poly.type
_entity_poly.pdbx_seq_one_letter_code
_entity_poly.pdbx_strand_id
1 'polypeptide(L)'
;MSGKRIPTTQIDSGHKFTNDRGMSVIKDGIKASASDAERLAKPEWLRMRVQSSPKFDAVRSIVHEHGLATVCEEAKCPNIGECWSAGTATIMLMGDVCTRACRFCSVNTGNPNGWLDPQEPQNTAEACLLYTSDAADDEDRGG
;
A
#
# COMPACT_ATOMS: atom_id res chain seq x y z
N MET A 1 3.75 20.75 13.94
CA MET A 1 4.53 20.32 12.77
C MET A 1 3.57 20.19 11.60
N SER A 2 3.73 21.02 10.59
CA SER A 2 2.83 21.06 9.43
C SER A 2 3.14 19.86 8.54
N GLY A 3 2.27 18.85 8.56
CA GLY A 3 2.36 17.70 7.69
C GLY A 3 2.20 18.15 6.24
N LYS A 4 3.25 17.98 5.46
CA LYS A 4 3.27 18.22 4.02
C LYS A 4 2.28 17.23 3.40
N ARG A 5 1.07 17.70 3.08
CA ARG A 5 0.13 16.90 2.28
C ARG A 5 0.78 16.66 0.94
N ILE A 6 1.10 15.41 0.65
CA ILE A 6 1.51 15.01 -0.69
C ILE A 6 0.31 15.29 -1.59
N PRO A 7 0.46 16.12 -2.64
CA PRO A 7 -0.65 16.35 -3.56
C PRO A 7 -1.00 15.02 -4.22
N THR A 8 -2.16 14.48 -3.89
CA THR A 8 -2.71 13.32 -4.58
C THR A 8 -3.13 13.77 -5.97
N THR A 9 -2.23 13.64 -6.93
CA THR A 9 -2.61 13.76 -8.33
C THR A 9 -3.59 12.63 -8.63
N GLN A 10 -4.82 13.00 -8.97
CA GLN A 10 -5.85 12.03 -9.34
C GLN A 10 -5.47 11.46 -10.70
N ILE A 11 -4.94 10.23 -10.71
CA ILE A 11 -4.53 9.55 -11.94
C ILE A 11 -5.66 8.62 -12.35
N ASP A 12 -6.14 8.79 -13.57
CA ASP A 12 -7.20 7.97 -14.11
C ASP A 12 -6.75 6.50 -14.22
N SER A 13 -7.69 5.62 -13.86
CA SER A 13 -7.46 4.17 -13.87
C SER A 13 -7.12 3.67 -15.28
N GLY A 14 -6.03 2.91 -15.41
CA GLY A 14 -5.57 2.34 -16.69
C GLY A 14 -4.72 3.27 -17.55
N HIS A 15 -4.43 4.49 -17.10
CA HIS A 15 -3.56 5.40 -17.80
C HIS A 15 -2.10 5.22 -17.39
N LYS A 16 -1.19 5.39 -18.36
CA LYS A 16 0.25 5.43 -18.09
C LYS A 16 0.63 6.79 -17.52
N PHE A 17 1.46 6.79 -16.51
CA PHE A 17 2.05 8.00 -15.97
C PHE A 17 3.51 7.74 -15.56
N THR A 18 4.26 8.80 -15.35
CA THR A 18 5.61 8.71 -14.83
C THR A 18 5.57 9.04 -13.33
N ASN A 19 6.06 8.14 -12.49
CA ASN A 19 6.12 8.37 -11.05
C ASN A 19 7.28 9.31 -10.69
N ASP A 20 7.37 9.69 -9.41
CA ASP A 20 8.39 10.62 -8.89
C ASP A 20 9.83 10.10 -9.10
N ARG A 21 9.98 8.81 -9.35
CA ARG A 21 11.25 8.13 -9.64
C ARG A 21 11.57 8.04 -11.13
N GLY A 22 10.78 8.69 -11.99
CA GLY A 22 10.98 8.69 -13.44
C GLY A 22 10.58 7.38 -14.14
N MET A 23 9.90 6.46 -13.47
CA MET A 23 9.44 5.19 -14.03
C MET A 23 8.07 5.35 -14.68
N SER A 24 7.89 4.77 -15.89
CA SER A 24 6.59 4.68 -16.54
C SER A 24 5.78 3.54 -15.93
N VAL A 25 4.67 3.86 -15.30
CA VAL A 25 3.80 2.92 -14.58
C VAL A 25 2.34 3.07 -15.00
N ILE A 26 1.55 2.02 -14.78
CA ILE A 26 0.11 2.03 -14.99
C ILE A 26 -0.55 1.73 -13.66
N LYS A 27 -1.49 2.56 -13.23
CA LYS A 27 -2.29 2.35 -12.03
C LYS A 27 -3.56 1.57 -12.36
N ASP A 28 -3.98 0.70 -11.43
CA ASP A 28 -5.20 -0.10 -11.52
C ASP A 28 -5.22 -1.07 -12.74
N GLY A 29 -4.06 -1.45 -13.25
CA GLY A 29 -3.91 -2.37 -14.38
C GLY A 29 -4.43 -1.83 -15.71
N ILE A 30 -4.30 -2.64 -16.75
CA ILE A 30 -4.87 -2.32 -18.07
C ILE A 30 -6.35 -2.71 -18.04
N LYS A 31 -7.24 -1.76 -17.82
CA LYS A 31 -8.67 -1.98 -17.98
C LYS A 31 -9.03 -1.81 -19.45
N ALA A 32 -9.74 -2.79 -20.01
CA ALA A 32 -10.45 -2.55 -21.27
C ALA A 32 -11.33 -1.31 -21.06
N SER A 33 -11.29 -0.38 -22.02
CA SER A 33 -12.09 0.85 -22.01
C SER A 33 -13.51 0.49 -21.53
N ALA A 34 -13.82 0.87 -20.29
CA ALA A 34 -15.18 0.81 -19.83
C ALA A 34 -15.93 1.83 -20.72
N SER A 35 -16.78 1.34 -21.60
CA SER A 35 -17.83 2.20 -22.16
C SER A 35 -18.41 3.01 -21.01
N ASP A 36 -18.81 4.27 -21.25
CA ASP A 36 -19.40 5.21 -20.30
C ASP A 36 -20.70 4.68 -19.63
N ALA A 37 -20.69 3.45 -19.21
CA ALA A 37 -21.73 2.87 -18.38
C ALA A 37 -21.68 3.59 -17.03
N GLU A 38 -22.72 4.40 -16.80
CA GLU A 38 -22.96 5.10 -15.55
C GLU A 38 -22.66 4.18 -14.37
N ARG A 39 -21.58 4.48 -13.62
CA ARG A 39 -21.18 3.70 -12.46
C ARG A 39 -22.22 3.91 -11.37
N LEU A 40 -23.14 2.98 -11.25
CA LEU A 40 -24.13 2.99 -10.17
C LEU A 40 -23.41 3.11 -8.81
N ALA A 41 -23.95 3.97 -7.96
CA ALA A 41 -23.43 4.13 -6.61
C ALA A 41 -23.50 2.79 -5.86
N LYS A 42 -22.43 2.43 -5.17
CA LYS A 42 -22.41 1.19 -4.38
C LYS A 42 -23.52 1.23 -3.33
N PRO A 43 -24.30 0.15 -3.16
CA PRO A 43 -25.29 0.06 -2.11
C PRO A 43 -24.67 0.32 -0.73
N GLU A 44 -25.47 0.82 0.21
CA GLU A 44 -24.97 1.21 1.52
C GLU A 44 -24.36 0.03 2.30
N TRP A 45 -24.91 -1.17 2.15
CA TRP A 45 -24.38 -2.40 2.77
C TRP A 45 -23.02 -2.84 2.23
N LEU A 46 -22.60 -2.34 1.07
CA LEU A 46 -21.29 -2.57 0.46
C LEU A 46 -20.25 -1.51 0.88
N ARG A 47 -20.67 -0.53 1.68
CA ARG A 47 -19.76 0.51 2.20
C ARG A 47 -19.11 0.00 3.48
N MET A 48 -17.87 -0.38 3.40
CA MET A 48 -17.10 -0.70 4.59
C MET A 48 -16.70 0.59 5.31
N ARG A 49 -16.96 0.65 6.61
CA ARG A 49 -16.40 1.70 7.47
C ARG A 49 -14.96 1.29 7.79
N VAL A 50 -14.00 2.09 7.39
CA VAL A 50 -12.62 1.93 7.85
C VAL A 50 -12.63 2.23 9.35
N GLN A 51 -12.40 1.20 10.17
CA GLN A 51 -12.24 1.39 11.60
C GLN A 51 -10.81 1.92 11.82
N SER A 52 -10.71 3.16 12.27
CA SER A 52 -9.45 3.72 12.75
C SER A 52 -9.30 3.38 14.23
N SER A 53 -8.15 2.87 14.62
CA SER A 53 -7.78 2.62 16.00
C SER A 53 -6.41 3.26 16.27
N PRO A 54 -6.04 3.53 17.53
CA PRO A 54 -4.70 4.02 17.84
C PRO A 54 -3.59 3.14 17.27
N LYS A 55 -3.80 1.83 17.23
CA LYS A 55 -2.84 0.87 16.66
C LYS A 55 -2.78 0.98 15.13
N PHE A 56 -3.92 1.20 14.46
CA PHE A 56 -3.97 1.49 13.03
C PHE A 56 -3.15 2.74 12.68
N ASP A 57 -3.38 3.82 13.44
CA ASP A 57 -2.66 5.09 13.20
C ASP A 57 -1.16 4.94 13.46
N ALA A 58 -0.77 4.17 14.47
CA ALA A 58 0.63 3.86 14.77
C ALA A 58 1.30 3.09 13.61
N VAL A 59 0.68 2.00 13.12
CA VAL A 59 1.20 1.24 11.96
C VAL A 59 1.34 2.13 10.74
N ARG A 60 0.33 2.96 10.46
CA ARG A 60 0.35 3.89 9.34
C ARG A 60 1.50 4.90 9.44
N SER A 61 1.71 5.50 10.62
CA SER A 61 2.81 6.43 10.85
C SER A 61 4.16 5.77 10.61
N ILE A 62 4.37 4.57 11.17
CA ILE A 62 5.61 3.81 11.01
C ILE A 62 5.90 3.52 9.53
N VAL A 63 4.94 3.01 8.79
CA VAL A 63 5.07 2.71 7.36
C VAL A 63 5.48 3.96 6.57
N HIS A 64 4.80 5.09 6.83
CA HIS A 64 5.06 6.34 6.10
C HIS A 64 6.37 7.02 6.54
N GLU A 65 6.73 6.99 7.81
CA GLU A 65 7.98 7.57 8.33
C GLU A 65 9.20 6.85 7.79
N HIS A 66 9.12 5.53 7.62
CA HIS A 66 10.19 4.73 7.04
C HIS A 66 10.13 4.65 5.50
N GLY A 67 9.19 5.34 4.85
CA GLY A 67 9.08 5.37 3.39
C GLY A 67 8.80 4.01 2.75
N LEU A 68 8.12 3.11 3.47
CA LEU A 68 7.82 1.77 3.02
C LEU A 68 6.53 1.72 2.19
N ALA A 69 6.51 0.86 1.19
CA ALA A 69 5.31 0.54 0.42
C ALA A 69 4.62 -0.70 1.00
N THR A 70 3.29 -0.65 1.10
CA THR A 70 2.49 -1.80 1.54
C THR A 70 1.50 -2.22 0.47
N VAL A 71 1.33 -3.53 0.28
CA VAL A 71 0.28 -4.04 -0.60
C VAL A 71 -1.11 -3.64 -0.08
N CYS A 72 -1.23 -3.40 1.22
CA CYS A 72 -2.49 -2.98 1.85
C CYS A 72 -3.00 -1.64 1.30
N GLU A 73 -2.11 -0.66 1.13
CA GLU A 73 -2.44 0.65 0.56
C GLU A 73 -2.46 0.60 -0.97
N GLU A 74 -1.41 0.05 -1.58
CA GLU A 74 -1.26 0.01 -3.04
C GLU A 74 -2.37 -0.78 -3.73
N ALA A 75 -2.76 -1.91 -3.18
CA ALA A 75 -3.87 -2.72 -3.69
C ALA A 75 -5.25 -2.23 -3.26
N LYS A 76 -5.33 -1.16 -2.45
CA LYS A 76 -6.60 -0.66 -1.89
C LYS A 76 -7.37 -1.75 -1.16
N CYS A 77 -6.67 -2.49 -0.29
CA CYS A 77 -7.21 -3.63 0.42
C CYS A 77 -8.41 -3.21 1.32
N PRO A 78 -9.58 -3.85 1.18
CA PRO A 78 -10.74 -3.51 1.99
C PRO A 78 -10.57 -3.86 3.47
N ASN A 79 -9.67 -4.78 3.80
CA ASN A 79 -9.44 -5.27 5.16
C ASN A 79 -8.32 -4.50 5.89
N ILE A 80 -7.78 -3.44 5.29
CA ILE A 80 -6.68 -2.66 5.87
C ILE A 80 -7.00 -2.18 7.29
N GLY A 81 -8.23 -1.74 7.55
CA GLY A 81 -8.66 -1.26 8.86
C GLY A 81 -8.57 -2.33 9.95
N GLU A 82 -8.97 -3.56 9.62
CA GLU A 82 -8.92 -4.69 10.53
C GLU A 82 -7.48 -5.15 10.76
N CYS A 83 -6.74 -5.42 9.68
CA CYS A 83 -5.36 -5.90 9.75
C CYS A 83 -4.44 -4.93 10.52
N TRP A 84 -4.48 -3.64 10.17
CA TRP A 84 -3.61 -2.65 10.83
C TRP A 84 -4.04 -2.36 12.27
N SER A 85 -5.34 -2.46 12.58
CA SER A 85 -5.81 -2.41 13.96
C SER A 85 -5.36 -3.60 14.80
N ALA A 86 -5.16 -4.76 14.15
CA ALA A 86 -4.53 -5.92 14.77
C ALA A 86 -2.99 -5.80 14.84
N GLY A 87 -2.39 -4.83 14.15
CA GLY A 87 -0.95 -4.61 14.08
C GLY A 87 -0.26 -5.43 12.99
N THR A 88 -0.99 -5.84 11.96
CA THR A 88 -0.44 -6.61 10.83
C THR A 88 -0.45 -5.78 9.57
N ALA A 89 0.71 -5.65 8.92
CA ALA A 89 0.87 -5.02 7.62
C ALA A 89 1.70 -5.90 6.69
N THR A 90 1.47 -5.81 5.39
CA THR A 90 2.23 -6.53 4.37
C THR A 90 3.06 -5.55 3.56
N ILE A 91 4.37 -5.59 3.74
CA ILE A 91 5.33 -4.70 3.08
C ILE A 91 5.66 -5.26 1.69
N MET A 92 5.73 -4.36 0.71
CA MET A 92 6.27 -4.64 -0.62
C MET A 92 7.77 -4.38 -0.59
N LEU A 93 8.55 -5.39 -0.87
CA LEU A 93 10.01 -5.25 -1.01
C LEU A 93 10.37 -4.85 -2.44
N MET A 94 11.43 -4.07 -2.59
CA MET A 94 11.91 -3.47 -3.85
C MET A 94 10.98 -2.38 -4.42
N GLY A 95 10.30 -1.65 -3.53
CA GLY A 95 9.50 -0.48 -3.86
C GLY A 95 8.03 -0.79 -4.18
N ASP A 96 7.35 0.20 -4.73
CA ASP A 96 5.90 0.26 -4.94
C ASP A 96 5.46 -0.16 -6.36
N VAL A 97 6.39 -0.55 -7.23
CA VAL A 97 6.11 -0.91 -8.62
C VAL A 97 6.22 -2.40 -8.85
N CYS A 98 5.10 -3.03 -9.23
CA CYS A 98 5.03 -4.44 -9.57
C CYS A 98 5.31 -4.64 -11.07
N THR A 99 6.07 -5.67 -11.42
CA THR A 99 6.37 -6.02 -12.82
C THR A 99 5.27 -6.87 -13.48
N ARG A 100 4.28 -7.33 -12.72
CA ARG A 100 3.16 -8.17 -13.18
C ARG A 100 1.94 -7.30 -13.48
N ALA A 101 1.44 -7.35 -14.69
CA ALA A 101 0.26 -6.59 -15.14
C ALA A 101 -1.05 -7.34 -14.88
N CYS A 102 -1.36 -7.64 -13.64
CA CYS A 102 -2.62 -8.32 -13.29
C CYS A 102 -3.81 -7.36 -13.48
N ARG A 103 -4.80 -7.76 -14.30
CA ARG A 103 -5.95 -6.89 -14.65
C ARG A 103 -6.85 -6.51 -13.47
N PHE A 104 -6.85 -7.31 -12.42
CA PHE A 104 -7.66 -7.10 -11.21
C PHE A 104 -6.92 -6.34 -10.11
N CYS A 105 -5.62 -6.09 -10.28
CA CYS A 105 -4.77 -5.51 -9.25
C CYS A 105 -4.70 -3.99 -9.37
N SER A 106 -4.77 -3.30 -8.24
CA SER A 106 -4.64 -1.84 -8.16
C SER A 106 -3.22 -1.36 -7.94
N VAL A 107 -2.26 -2.27 -7.70
CA VAL A 107 -0.85 -1.92 -7.52
C VAL A 107 -0.28 -1.31 -8.80
N ASN A 108 0.56 -0.30 -8.64
CA ASN A 108 1.26 0.32 -9.75
C ASN A 108 2.06 -0.72 -10.53
N THR A 109 1.85 -0.80 -11.83
CA THR A 109 2.53 -1.77 -12.70
C THR A 109 3.47 -1.05 -13.65
N GLY A 110 4.72 -1.50 -13.71
CA GLY A 110 5.73 -0.91 -14.58
C GLY A 110 7.03 -1.70 -14.56
N ASN A 111 8.07 -1.10 -15.13
CA ASN A 111 9.42 -1.64 -15.06
C ASN A 111 10.26 -0.71 -14.16
N PRO A 112 10.72 -1.18 -13.00
CA PRO A 112 11.58 -0.40 -12.11
C PRO A 112 12.99 -0.16 -12.67
N ASN A 113 13.35 -0.78 -13.81
CA ASN A 113 14.67 -0.63 -14.45
C ASN A 113 15.85 -0.91 -13.51
N GLY A 114 15.67 -1.83 -12.56
CA GLY A 114 16.69 -2.16 -11.57
C GLY A 114 16.87 -1.14 -10.46
N TRP A 115 15.92 -0.19 -10.33
CA TRP A 115 15.94 0.75 -9.21
C TRP A 115 15.71 0.00 -7.90
N LEU A 116 16.58 0.25 -6.93
CA LEU A 116 16.52 -0.30 -5.58
C LEU A 116 16.83 0.82 -4.59
N ASP A 117 16.10 0.87 -3.50
CA ASP A 117 16.43 1.73 -2.37
C ASP A 117 17.42 1.01 -1.45
N PRO A 118 18.66 1.49 -1.31
CA PRO A 118 19.65 0.87 -0.45
C PRO A 118 19.29 0.92 1.03
N GLN A 119 18.38 1.80 1.44
CA GLN A 119 17.93 1.95 2.82
C GLN A 119 16.69 1.09 3.13
N GLU A 120 15.98 0.59 2.12
CA GLU A 120 14.75 -0.18 2.30
C GLU A 120 14.91 -1.39 3.26
N PRO A 121 15.98 -2.21 3.18
CA PRO A 121 16.15 -3.32 4.10
C PRO A 121 16.27 -2.89 5.56
N GLN A 122 17.01 -1.81 5.82
CA GLN A 122 17.15 -1.28 7.18
C GLN A 122 15.84 -0.66 7.66
N ASN A 123 15.20 0.17 6.84
CA ASN A 123 13.91 0.79 7.15
C ASN A 123 12.83 -0.27 7.43
N THR A 124 12.83 -1.36 6.66
CA THR A 124 11.92 -2.48 6.87
C THR A 124 12.17 -3.17 8.19
N ALA A 125 13.43 -3.45 8.53
CA ALA A 125 13.79 -4.07 9.80
C ALA A 125 13.38 -3.20 10.99
N GLU A 126 13.68 -1.91 10.95
CA GLU A 126 13.30 -0.95 11.99
C GLU A 126 11.77 -0.85 12.14
N ALA A 127 11.04 -0.74 11.04
CA ALA A 127 9.59 -0.72 11.07
C ALA A 127 9.02 -2.01 11.66
N CYS A 128 9.53 -3.18 11.27
CA CYS A 128 9.11 -4.47 11.80
C CYS A 128 9.32 -4.56 13.31
N LEU A 129 10.42 -4.07 13.85
CA LEU A 129 10.66 -4.04 15.30
C LEU A 129 9.64 -3.18 16.05
N LEU A 130 9.11 -2.13 15.41
CA LEU A 130 8.19 -1.21 16.08
C LEU A 130 6.75 -1.72 16.14
N TYR A 131 6.28 -2.51 15.18
CA TYR A 131 4.91 -3.01 15.16
C TYR A 131 4.78 -4.53 15.31
N THR A 132 5.87 -5.28 15.15
CA THR A 132 5.93 -6.75 15.39
C THR A 132 6.68 -7.10 16.66
N SER A 133 6.75 -6.19 17.62
CA SER A 133 7.34 -6.47 18.94
C SER A 133 6.73 -7.70 19.61
N ASP A 134 5.51 -8.06 19.23
CA ASP A 134 4.86 -9.30 19.68
C ASP A 134 5.45 -10.57 19.03
N ALA A 135 6.20 -10.47 17.94
CA ALA A 135 6.88 -11.63 17.34
C ALA A 135 8.04 -12.13 18.21
N ALA A 136 8.56 -11.31 19.10
CA ALA A 136 9.54 -11.72 20.11
C ALA A 136 8.91 -12.60 21.20
N ASP A 137 7.61 -12.52 21.41
CA ASP A 137 6.89 -13.34 22.39
C ASP A 137 6.60 -14.76 21.90
N ASP A 138 6.75 -15.04 20.60
CA ASP A 138 6.59 -16.40 20.07
C ASP A 138 7.77 -17.34 20.42
N GLU A 139 8.90 -16.81 20.86
CA GLU A 139 10.00 -17.64 21.36
C GLU A 139 9.66 -18.31 22.72
N ASP A 140 8.71 -17.76 23.46
CA ASP A 140 8.27 -18.33 24.75
C ASP A 140 7.21 -19.43 24.62
N ARG A 141 6.71 -19.71 23.41
CA ARG A 141 5.72 -20.78 23.15
C ARG A 141 6.36 -22.13 22.77
N GLY A 142 7.67 -22.21 22.76
CA GLY A 142 8.47 -23.40 22.43
C GLY A 142 8.96 -24.17 23.66
N GLY A 143 8.16 -24.22 24.71
CA GLY A 143 8.46 -25.04 25.92
C GLY A 143 7.54 -26.24 26.00
#